data_7ca7478dd57dccffe9234d4bfe4cdf54
#
_entry.id   7ca7478dd57dccffe9234d4bfe4cdf54
#
_cell.length_a   1.000
_cell.length_b   1.000
_cell.length_c   1.000
_cell.angle_alpha   90.00
_cell.angle_beta   90.00
_cell.angle_gamma   90.00
#
_symmetry.space_group_name_H-M   'P 1'
#
loop_
_entity.id
_entity.type
_entity.pdbx_description
1 polymer ?
#
loop_
_entity_poly.entity_id
_entity_poly.type
_entity_poly.pdbx_seq_one_letter_code
_entity_poly.pdbx_strand_id
1 'polypeptide(L)'
;MRPRILLFTAAAIVIVTLIVLGVADTFLVDFLCFSTLGYRGVFDRVVGTQVAIFAGVWLVSFIAIAASGFAAIAQGRDRERLRVVRRPDEMVEVNLPELLRAFSDRIPWRLLVIVGAAVIAIFPANGEAGGWDTYLKALYGVPFHLGDRSFGHDVGFYIFRLPLLEDFRDLFLVILFLAAAAGIGIHWMRGSLDFRESPPRITPTAAAQISVLLGIFFLQRAFSYYLSRYGLLFHTNGVVYGMRYVDHVLWQPGLWLLVALSIVARGFLIIICSNVDNPPAAVRVRASASAALCEASSPRMNEMGFT
;
A
#
# COMPACT_ATOMS: atom_id res chain seq x y z
N MET A 1 -20.24 4.74 -34.77
CA MET A 1 -20.01 4.23 -33.41
C MET A 1 -20.81 2.96 -33.21
N ARG A 2 -20.21 1.90 -32.63
CA ARG A 2 -20.92 0.61 -32.47
C ARG A 2 -22.07 0.82 -31.46
N PRO A 3 -23.33 0.38 -31.74
CA PRO A 3 -24.50 0.65 -30.87
C PRO A 3 -24.29 0.18 -29.40
N ARG A 4 -23.46 -0.82 -29.20
CA ARG A 4 -23.08 -1.31 -27.84
C ARG A 4 -22.34 -0.28 -27.02
N ILE A 5 -21.44 0.51 -27.63
CA ILE A 5 -20.67 1.55 -26.90
C ILE A 5 -21.61 2.66 -26.46
N LEU A 6 -22.55 3.08 -27.32
CA LEU A 6 -23.55 4.08 -26.96
C LEU A 6 -24.46 3.60 -25.82
N LEU A 7 -24.81 2.32 -25.78
CA LEU A 7 -25.63 1.77 -24.71
C LEU A 7 -24.91 1.70 -23.38
N PHE A 8 -23.61 1.32 -23.38
CA PHE A 8 -22.78 1.34 -22.17
C PHE A 8 -22.50 2.77 -21.65
N THR A 9 -22.27 3.74 -22.54
CA THR A 9 -22.08 5.14 -22.13
C THR A 9 -23.37 5.74 -21.57
N ALA A 10 -24.52 5.47 -22.20
CA ALA A 10 -25.81 5.91 -21.70
C ALA A 10 -26.11 5.30 -20.31
N ALA A 11 -25.91 3.99 -20.14
CA ALA A 11 -26.09 3.33 -18.85
C ALA A 11 -25.17 3.92 -17.77
N ALA A 12 -23.89 4.16 -18.09
CA ALA A 12 -22.93 4.78 -17.18
C ALA A 12 -23.38 6.20 -16.77
N ILE A 13 -23.85 7.01 -17.71
CA ILE A 13 -24.37 8.36 -17.43
C ILE A 13 -25.59 8.29 -16.50
N VAL A 14 -26.53 7.38 -16.76
CA VAL A 14 -27.72 7.19 -15.91
C VAL A 14 -27.30 6.80 -14.49
N ILE A 15 -26.40 5.84 -14.34
CA ILE A 15 -25.90 5.40 -13.01
C ILE A 15 -25.23 6.57 -12.27
N VAL A 16 -24.35 7.31 -12.93
CA VAL A 16 -23.69 8.47 -12.34
C VAL A 16 -24.70 9.53 -11.93
N THR A 17 -25.69 9.80 -12.78
CA THR A 17 -26.75 10.78 -12.46
C THR A 17 -27.57 10.34 -11.26
N LEU A 18 -27.93 9.08 -11.14
CA LEU A 18 -28.67 8.56 -9.98
C LEU A 18 -27.86 8.65 -8.68
N ILE A 19 -26.56 8.36 -8.74
CA ILE A 19 -25.66 8.50 -7.59
C ILE A 19 -25.57 9.97 -7.17
N VAL A 20 -25.36 10.88 -8.12
CA VAL A 20 -25.26 12.32 -7.84
C VAL A 20 -26.57 12.86 -7.26
N LEU A 21 -27.72 12.45 -7.79
CA LEU A 21 -29.01 12.86 -7.25
C LEU A 21 -29.23 12.33 -5.83
N GLY A 22 -28.87 11.07 -5.53
CA GLY A 22 -28.99 10.52 -4.17
C GLY A 22 -28.10 11.23 -3.15
N VAL A 23 -26.87 11.57 -3.52
CA VAL A 23 -25.96 12.33 -2.65
C VAL A 23 -26.46 13.77 -2.47
N ALA A 24 -26.94 14.41 -3.55
CA ALA A 24 -27.44 15.77 -3.51
C ALA A 24 -28.72 15.89 -2.67
N ASP A 25 -29.61 14.90 -2.72
CA ASP A 25 -30.83 14.86 -1.93
C ASP A 25 -30.53 14.83 -0.43
N THR A 26 -29.68 13.91 0.02
CA THR A 26 -29.25 13.83 1.42
C THR A 26 -28.58 15.11 1.89
N PHE A 27 -27.66 15.64 1.09
CA PHE A 27 -26.96 16.88 1.41
C PHE A 27 -27.93 18.09 1.53
N LEU A 28 -28.90 18.18 0.60
CA LEU A 28 -29.86 19.27 0.57
C LEU A 28 -30.81 19.22 1.78
N VAL A 29 -31.30 18.01 2.12
CA VAL A 29 -32.19 17.80 3.28
C VAL A 29 -31.46 18.19 4.56
N ASP A 30 -30.23 17.74 4.76
CA ASP A 30 -29.44 18.08 5.95
C ASP A 30 -29.15 19.59 6.00
N PHE A 31 -28.75 20.20 4.89
CA PHE A 31 -28.51 21.63 4.81
C PHE A 31 -29.76 22.46 5.19
N LEU A 32 -30.91 22.11 4.62
CA LEU A 32 -32.18 22.80 4.93
C LEU A 32 -32.58 22.59 6.38
N CYS A 33 -32.45 21.38 6.92
CA CYS A 33 -32.77 21.07 8.31
C CYS A 33 -31.92 21.92 9.26
N PHE A 34 -30.60 21.92 9.13
CA PHE A 34 -29.69 22.69 9.97
C PHE A 34 -29.90 24.22 9.79
N SER A 35 -30.22 24.65 8.57
CA SER A 35 -30.48 26.05 8.26
C SER A 35 -31.77 26.55 8.93
N THR A 36 -32.85 25.76 8.89
CA THR A 36 -34.15 26.15 9.49
C THR A 36 -34.10 26.18 11.01
N LEU A 37 -33.26 25.29 11.62
CA LEU A 37 -33.05 25.23 13.06
C LEU A 37 -32.04 26.26 13.59
N GLY A 38 -31.43 27.08 12.72
CA GLY A 38 -30.42 28.08 13.10
C GLY A 38 -29.02 27.50 13.39
N TYR A 39 -28.77 26.21 13.14
CA TYR A 39 -27.50 25.54 13.41
C TYR A 39 -26.59 25.41 12.17
N ARG A 40 -26.70 26.34 11.22
CA ARG A 40 -25.88 26.34 9.99
C ARG A 40 -24.38 26.25 10.25
N GLY A 41 -23.87 26.93 11.30
CA GLY A 41 -22.46 26.89 11.65
C GLY A 41 -21.95 25.51 12.06
N VAL A 42 -22.84 24.65 12.61
CA VAL A 42 -22.50 23.25 12.93
C VAL A 42 -22.38 22.45 11.64
N PHE A 43 -23.36 22.60 10.74
CA PHE A 43 -23.32 21.95 9.43
C PHE A 43 -22.05 22.29 8.64
N ASP A 44 -21.73 23.59 8.52
CA ASP A 44 -20.54 24.06 7.80
C ASP A 44 -19.24 23.50 8.39
N ARG A 45 -19.18 23.36 9.72
CA ARG A 45 -18.02 22.75 10.41
C ARG A 45 -17.90 21.25 10.14
N VAL A 46 -19.00 20.50 10.20
CA VAL A 46 -19.01 19.06 9.94
C VAL A 46 -18.61 18.80 8.50
N VAL A 47 -19.29 19.41 7.53
CA VAL A 47 -18.99 19.23 6.11
C VAL A 47 -17.58 19.70 5.76
N GLY A 48 -17.17 20.86 6.29
CA GLY A 48 -15.82 21.36 6.08
C GLY A 48 -14.75 20.40 6.60
N THR A 49 -14.99 19.77 7.76
CA THR A 49 -14.07 18.76 8.31
C THR A 49 -14.04 17.49 7.44
N GLN A 50 -15.20 17.00 7.03
CA GLN A 50 -15.28 15.82 6.14
C GLN A 50 -14.53 16.06 4.83
N VAL A 51 -14.73 17.21 4.19
CA VAL A 51 -14.05 17.59 2.95
C VAL A 51 -12.53 17.71 3.17
N ALA A 52 -12.11 18.32 4.27
CA ALA A 52 -10.69 18.47 4.59
C ALA A 52 -10.00 17.11 4.82
N ILE A 53 -10.64 16.20 5.57
CA ILE A 53 -10.15 14.85 5.80
C ILE A 53 -10.10 14.08 4.47
N PHE A 54 -11.20 14.11 3.70
CA PHE A 54 -11.26 13.46 2.40
C PHE A 54 -10.11 13.92 1.48
N ALA A 55 -9.95 15.22 1.32
CA ALA A 55 -8.92 15.80 0.46
C ALA A 55 -7.51 15.44 0.93
N GLY A 56 -7.25 15.51 2.24
CA GLY A 56 -5.96 15.17 2.83
C GLY A 56 -5.61 13.68 2.65
N VAL A 57 -6.53 12.79 3.00
CA VAL A 57 -6.35 11.34 2.87
C VAL A 57 -6.26 10.93 1.41
N TRP A 58 -7.11 11.51 0.54
CA TRP A 58 -7.05 11.26 -0.90
C TRP A 58 -5.69 11.63 -1.48
N LEU A 59 -5.16 12.81 -1.13
CA LEU A 59 -3.87 13.28 -1.62
C LEU A 59 -2.72 12.38 -1.15
N VAL A 60 -2.68 12.01 0.13
CA VAL A 60 -1.65 11.13 0.70
C VAL A 60 -1.72 9.74 0.06
N SER A 61 -2.91 9.17 -0.06
CA SER A 61 -3.13 7.86 -0.69
C SER A 61 -2.75 7.88 -2.17
N PHE A 62 -3.17 8.92 -2.90
CA PHE A 62 -2.81 9.12 -4.30
C PHE A 62 -1.30 9.16 -4.49
N ILE A 63 -0.58 9.97 -3.69
CA ILE A 63 0.88 10.08 -3.78
C ILE A 63 1.54 8.73 -3.48
N ALA A 64 1.12 8.02 -2.43
CA ALA A 64 1.70 6.74 -2.05
C ALA A 64 1.51 5.66 -3.13
N ILE A 65 0.29 5.52 -3.65
CA ILE A 65 -0.04 4.54 -4.69
C ILE A 65 0.64 4.89 -6.00
N ALA A 66 0.62 6.17 -6.41
CA ALA A 66 1.28 6.63 -7.61
C ALA A 66 2.80 6.46 -7.53
N ALA A 67 3.42 6.81 -6.39
CA ALA A 67 4.86 6.62 -6.18
C ALA A 67 5.27 5.14 -6.31
N SER A 68 4.50 4.22 -5.70
CA SER A 68 4.73 2.78 -5.83
C SER A 68 4.58 2.32 -7.28
N GLY A 69 3.55 2.79 -7.99
CA GLY A 69 3.33 2.47 -9.40
C GLY A 69 4.44 3.02 -10.31
N PHE A 70 4.86 4.27 -10.11
CA PHE A 70 5.97 4.86 -10.88
C PHE A 70 7.30 4.19 -10.59
N ALA A 71 7.58 3.81 -9.35
CA ALA A 71 8.76 3.04 -8.99
C ALA A 71 8.81 1.71 -9.78
N ALA A 72 7.68 0.98 -9.82
CA ALA A 72 7.57 -0.25 -10.58
C ALA A 72 7.77 -0.05 -12.10
N ILE A 73 7.27 1.07 -12.67
CA ILE A 73 7.48 1.41 -14.08
C ILE A 73 8.95 1.76 -14.35
N ALA A 74 9.58 2.56 -13.50
CA ALA A 74 10.97 3.00 -13.69
C ALA A 74 11.94 1.82 -13.65
N GLN A 75 11.72 0.89 -12.72
CA GLN A 75 12.55 -0.30 -12.53
C GLN A 75 12.37 -1.36 -13.63
N GLY A 76 11.24 -1.38 -14.33
CA GLY A 76 10.95 -2.35 -15.39
C GLY A 76 11.63 -2.05 -16.74
N ARG A 77 12.29 -0.88 -16.89
CA ARG A 77 12.94 -0.47 -18.17
C ARG A 77 14.18 -1.26 -18.55
N ASP A 78 14.90 -1.82 -17.58
CA ASP A 78 16.17 -2.50 -17.84
C ASP A 78 16.02 -3.86 -18.55
N ARG A 79 14.83 -4.47 -18.51
CA ARG A 79 14.59 -5.77 -19.16
C ARG A 79 14.33 -5.72 -20.64
N GLU A 80 13.89 -4.60 -21.18
CA GLU A 80 13.64 -4.46 -22.61
C GLU A 80 14.94 -4.61 -23.44
N ARG A 81 16.09 -4.27 -22.82
CA ARG A 81 17.42 -4.38 -23.47
C ARG A 81 17.98 -5.82 -23.50
N LEU A 82 17.53 -6.72 -22.66
CA LEU A 82 18.03 -8.11 -22.56
C LEU A 82 17.21 -9.12 -23.38
N ARG A 83 16.23 -8.66 -24.17
CA ARG A 83 15.24 -9.51 -24.84
C ARG A 83 15.58 -9.93 -26.26
N VAL A 84 16.84 -9.86 -26.66
CA VAL A 84 17.27 -10.19 -28.03
C VAL A 84 18.04 -11.51 -28.05
N VAL A 85 17.42 -12.62 -27.65
CA VAL A 85 17.72 -13.95 -28.22
C VAL A 85 16.50 -14.85 -28.03
N ARG A 86 15.54 -14.82 -28.95
CA ARG A 86 14.45 -15.78 -29.02
C ARG A 86 14.84 -16.86 -30.05
N ARG A 87 14.88 -18.12 -29.63
CA ARG A 87 14.99 -19.25 -30.54
C ARG A 87 13.73 -19.40 -31.40
N PRO A 88 13.84 -19.74 -32.72
CA PRO A 88 12.70 -19.74 -33.65
C PRO A 88 11.69 -20.87 -33.50
N ASP A 89 11.92 -21.87 -32.66
CA ASP A 89 11.22 -23.16 -32.72
C ASP A 89 10.21 -23.44 -31.57
N GLU A 90 9.76 -22.44 -30.83
CA GLU A 90 8.74 -22.70 -29.79
C GLU A 90 7.34 -22.35 -30.28
N MET A 91 6.46 -23.38 -30.36
CA MET A 91 5.05 -23.25 -30.66
C MET A 91 4.40 -22.22 -29.73
N VAL A 92 3.69 -21.26 -30.34
CA VAL A 92 3.01 -20.18 -29.65
C VAL A 92 1.76 -20.72 -28.97
N GLU A 93 1.86 -21.16 -27.74
CA GLU A 93 0.70 -21.24 -26.85
C GLU A 93 0.26 -19.81 -26.52
N VAL A 94 -0.94 -19.43 -26.94
CA VAL A 94 -1.54 -18.12 -26.65
C VAL A 94 -1.88 -18.08 -25.17
N ASN A 95 -0.92 -17.66 -24.37
CA ASN A 95 -1.05 -17.50 -22.93
C ASN A 95 -1.60 -16.11 -22.60
N LEU A 96 -2.58 -16.02 -21.69
CA LEU A 96 -3.19 -14.77 -21.20
C LEU A 96 -2.17 -13.66 -20.88
N PRO A 97 -0.98 -13.95 -20.28
CA PRO A 97 0.08 -12.96 -20.09
C PRO A 97 0.71 -12.44 -21.39
N GLU A 98 0.72 -13.22 -22.49
CA GLU A 98 1.23 -12.73 -23.79
C GLU A 98 0.24 -11.78 -24.46
N LEU A 99 -1.04 -12.04 -24.30
CA LEU A 99 -2.11 -11.16 -24.75
C LEU A 99 -2.07 -9.83 -23.97
N LEU A 100 -1.89 -9.88 -22.65
CA LEU A 100 -1.68 -8.70 -21.80
C LEU A 100 -0.39 -7.95 -22.16
N ARG A 101 0.68 -8.64 -22.54
CA ARG A 101 1.93 -8.05 -23.01
C ARG A 101 1.79 -7.34 -24.36
N ALA A 102 1.04 -7.93 -25.31
CA ALA A 102 0.75 -7.30 -26.60
C ALA A 102 -0.10 -6.04 -26.47
N PHE A 103 -0.99 -6.00 -25.47
CA PHE A 103 -1.72 -4.78 -25.08
C PHE A 103 -0.83 -3.75 -24.37
N SER A 104 0.18 -4.21 -23.62
CA SER A 104 1.07 -3.38 -22.81
C SER A 104 1.83 -2.32 -23.60
N ASP A 105 2.20 -2.61 -24.83
CA ASP A 105 2.98 -1.68 -25.68
C ASP A 105 2.14 -0.50 -26.19
N ARG A 106 0.79 -0.61 -26.16
CA ARG A 106 -0.14 0.45 -26.56
C ARG A 106 -0.72 1.26 -25.40
N ILE A 107 -0.54 0.80 -24.17
CA ILE A 107 -1.12 1.46 -22.97
C ILE A 107 -0.14 2.56 -22.50
N PRO A 108 -0.61 3.79 -22.32
CA PRO A 108 0.17 4.82 -21.67
C PRO A 108 0.25 4.53 -20.15
N TRP A 109 1.21 3.67 -19.76
CA TRP A 109 1.38 3.22 -18.36
C TRP A 109 1.38 4.35 -17.34
N ARG A 110 1.95 5.50 -17.70
CA ARG A 110 1.96 6.67 -16.82
C ARG A 110 0.55 7.19 -16.54
N LEU A 111 -0.29 7.26 -17.57
CA LEU A 111 -1.69 7.69 -17.43
C LEU A 111 -2.49 6.67 -16.63
N LEU A 112 -2.29 5.38 -16.89
CA LEU A 112 -2.94 4.29 -16.17
C LEU A 112 -2.64 4.36 -14.67
N VAL A 113 -1.38 4.61 -14.29
CA VAL A 113 -0.97 4.73 -12.88
C VAL A 113 -1.61 5.96 -12.24
N ILE A 114 -1.59 7.12 -12.92
CA ILE A 114 -2.18 8.35 -12.39
C ILE A 114 -3.69 8.18 -12.18
N VAL A 115 -4.41 7.74 -13.21
CA VAL A 115 -5.86 7.58 -13.14
C VAL A 115 -6.24 6.47 -12.17
N GLY A 116 -5.54 5.33 -12.22
CA GLY A 116 -5.76 4.21 -11.32
C GLY A 116 -5.52 4.59 -9.85
N ALA A 117 -4.41 5.28 -9.56
CA ALA A 117 -4.11 5.76 -8.22
C ALA A 117 -5.14 6.77 -7.72
N ALA A 118 -5.60 7.71 -8.59
CA ALA A 118 -6.61 8.69 -8.24
C ALA A 118 -7.96 8.04 -7.89
N VAL A 119 -8.37 7.03 -8.65
CA VAL A 119 -9.62 6.29 -8.40
C VAL A 119 -9.50 5.42 -7.14
N ILE A 120 -8.40 4.68 -6.99
CA ILE A 120 -8.20 3.80 -5.82
C ILE A 120 -8.10 4.63 -4.53
N ALA A 121 -7.50 5.81 -4.57
CA ALA A 121 -7.36 6.71 -3.42
C ALA A 121 -8.72 7.23 -2.88
N ILE A 122 -9.79 7.20 -3.67
CA ILE A 122 -11.14 7.57 -3.21
C ILE A 122 -11.63 6.63 -2.11
N PHE A 123 -11.24 5.36 -2.16
CA PHE A 123 -11.71 4.35 -1.21
C PHE A 123 -11.30 4.66 0.24
N PRO A 124 -10.00 4.78 0.59
CA PRO A 124 -9.60 5.14 1.94
C PRO A 124 -10.05 6.55 2.33
N ALA A 125 -10.07 7.51 1.40
CA ALA A 125 -10.51 8.87 1.68
C ALA A 125 -11.98 8.95 2.10
N ASN A 126 -12.85 8.17 1.46
CA ASN A 126 -14.26 8.12 1.82
C ASN A 126 -14.50 7.42 3.17
N GLY A 127 -13.72 6.37 3.46
CA GLY A 127 -13.78 5.70 4.77
C GLY A 127 -13.44 6.64 5.92
N GLU A 128 -12.32 7.35 5.81
CA GLU A 128 -11.85 8.28 6.84
C GLU A 128 -12.75 9.53 7.00
N ALA A 129 -13.29 10.06 5.90
CA ALA A 129 -14.20 11.19 5.97
C ALA A 129 -15.47 10.89 6.79
N GLY A 130 -15.90 9.62 6.83
CA GLY A 130 -17.00 9.15 7.69
C GLY A 130 -16.68 9.25 9.19
N GLY A 131 -15.41 9.12 9.58
CA GLY A 131 -14.93 9.22 10.97
C GLY A 131 -14.61 10.64 11.43
N TRP A 132 -15.17 11.68 10.81
CA TRP A 132 -14.89 13.10 11.08
C TRP A 132 -14.99 13.48 12.55
N ASP A 133 -15.86 12.84 13.32
CA ASP A 133 -16.09 13.11 14.74
C ASP A 133 -14.87 12.73 15.61
N THR A 134 -14.15 11.64 15.29
CA THR A 134 -12.89 11.25 15.93
C THR A 134 -11.84 12.35 15.80
N TYR A 135 -11.73 12.96 14.62
CA TYR A 135 -10.80 14.07 14.37
C TYR A 135 -11.17 15.32 15.18
N LEU A 136 -12.44 15.69 15.18
CA LEU A 136 -12.89 16.85 15.97
C LEU A 136 -12.74 16.61 17.48
N LYS A 137 -13.05 15.42 17.97
CA LYS A 137 -12.87 15.04 19.39
C LYS A 137 -11.39 15.13 19.79
N ALA A 138 -10.48 14.68 18.92
CA ALA A 138 -9.04 14.75 19.22
C ALA A 138 -8.51 16.19 19.22
N LEU A 139 -9.05 17.07 18.34
CA LEU A 139 -8.64 18.48 18.25
C LEU A 139 -9.17 19.33 19.39
N TYR A 140 -10.42 19.11 19.81
CA TYR A 140 -11.13 19.89 20.83
C TYR A 140 -11.27 19.16 22.18
N GLY A 141 -10.63 18.01 22.32
CA GLY A 141 -10.65 17.23 23.57
C GLY A 141 -10.08 18.01 24.75
N VAL A 142 -10.80 18.00 25.86
CA VAL A 142 -10.41 18.68 27.11
C VAL A 142 -9.73 17.68 28.04
N PRO A 143 -8.63 18.03 28.74
CA PRO A 143 -8.01 17.16 29.73
C PRO A 143 -8.92 16.98 30.93
N PHE A 144 -8.98 15.75 31.45
CA PHE A 144 -9.75 15.41 32.66
C PHE A 144 -8.95 15.66 33.95
N HIS A 145 -7.65 15.90 33.84
CA HIS A 145 -6.71 16.02 34.98
C HIS A 145 -6.68 14.79 35.89
N LEU A 146 -7.08 13.63 35.35
CA LEU A 146 -7.06 12.34 36.02
C LEU A 146 -6.03 11.45 35.31
N GLY A 147 -4.89 11.22 35.95
CA GLY A 147 -3.82 10.35 35.44
C GLY A 147 -4.12 8.87 35.66
N ASP A 148 -3.91 8.06 34.64
CA ASP A 148 -3.93 6.60 34.77
C ASP A 148 -2.69 6.10 35.54
N ARG A 149 -2.89 5.12 36.43
CA ARG A 149 -1.82 4.54 37.25
C ARG A 149 -0.84 3.66 36.47
N SER A 150 -1.28 3.12 35.32
CA SER A 150 -0.48 2.13 34.57
C SER A 150 0.49 2.76 33.60
N PHE A 151 0.08 3.84 32.88
CA PHE A 151 0.89 4.52 31.86
C PHE A 151 1.12 6.00 32.16
N GLY A 152 0.44 6.57 33.16
CA GLY A 152 0.60 7.97 33.57
C GLY A 152 -0.03 9.00 32.65
N HIS A 153 -0.84 8.57 31.66
CA HIS A 153 -1.54 9.47 30.74
C HIS A 153 -2.85 9.96 31.36
N ASP A 154 -3.27 11.17 30.98
CA ASP A 154 -4.60 11.69 31.31
C ASP A 154 -5.70 10.84 30.63
N VAL A 155 -6.83 10.66 31.31
CA VAL A 155 -7.96 9.91 30.77
C VAL A 155 -8.44 10.48 29.44
N GLY A 156 -8.32 11.79 29.23
CA GLY A 156 -8.63 12.44 27.95
C GLY A 156 -7.78 11.95 26.78
N PHE A 157 -6.54 11.46 27.02
CA PHE A 157 -5.73 10.83 25.98
C PHE A 157 -6.42 9.59 25.43
N TYR A 158 -6.93 8.72 26.29
CA TYR A 158 -7.59 7.46 25.91
C TYR A 158 -8.91 7.66 25.17
N ILE A 159 -9.66 8.73 25.54
CA ILE A 159 -10.99 8.99 24.96
C ILE A 159 -10.87 9.76 23.64
N PHE A 160 -9.94 10.71 23.52
CA PHE A 160 -9.91 11.63 22.40
C PHE A 160 -8.76 11.38 21.43
N ARG A 161 -7.55 11.07 21.92
CA ARG A 161 -6.36 10.96 21.09
C ARG A 161 -6.03 9.54 20.65
N LEU A 162 -6.26 8.57 21.53
CA LEU A 162 -5.96 7.16 21.23
C LEU A 162 -6.78 6.65 20.03
N PRO A 163 -8.12 6.89 19.93
CA PRO A 163 -8.88 6.48 18.77
C PRO A 163 -8.34 7.06 17.45
N LEU A 164 -7.96 8.34 17.46
CA LEU A 164 -7.36 8.98 16.28
C LEU A 164 -6.03 8.32 15.86
N LEU A 165 -5.18 7.93 16.84
CA LEU A 165 -3.93 7.22 16.55
C LEU A 165 -4.20 5.80 16.01
N GLU A 166 -5.27 5.16 16.45
CA GLU A 166 -5.71 3.86 15.94
C GLU A 166 -6.24 3.98 14.51
N ASP A 167 -7.05 5.01 14.21
CA ASP A 167 -7.53 5.31 12.86
C ASP A 167 -6.33 5.57 11.92
N PHE A 168 -5.35 6.37 12.32
CA PHE A 168 -4.13 6.59 11.53
C PHE A 168 -3.30 5.32 11.31
N ARG A 169 -3.23 4.45 12.32
CA ARG A 169 -2.57 3.15 12.19
C ARG A 169 -3.23 2.28 11.11
N ASP A 170 -4.55 2.22 11.12
CA ASP A 170 -5.33 1.38 10.22
C ASP A 170 -5.37 1.99 8.80
N LEU A 171 -5.54 3.30 8.69
CA LEU A 171 -5.42 4.03 7.43
C LEU A 171 -4.06 3.79 6.77
N PHE A 172 -2.97 3.91 7.54
CA PHE A 172 -1.62 3.69 7.02
C PHE A 172 -1.45 2.27 6.49
N LEU A 173 -2.01 1.27 7.18
CA LEU A 173 -2.00 -0.13 6.74
C LEU A 173 -2.75 -0.31 5.42
N VAL A 174 -3.93 0.30 5.27
CA VAL A 174 -4.73 0.26 4.04
C VAL A 174 -3.97 0.91 2.88
N ILE A 175 -3.42 2.09 3.08
CA ILE A 175 -2.63 2.80 2.05
C ILE A 175 -1.41 1.95 1.64
N LEU A 176 -0.70 1.39 2.59
CA LEU A 176 0.47 0.54 2.33
C LEU A 176 0.09 -0.71 1.53
N PHE A 177 -1.02 -1.35 1.88
CA PHE A 177 -1.52 -2.52 1.16
C PHE A 177 -1.91 -2.16 -0.29
N LEU A 178 -2.61 -1.05 -0.50
CA LEU A 178 -2.99 -0.58 -1.83
C LEU A 178 -1.75 -0.19 -2.68
N ALA A 179 -0.77 0.46 -2.07
CA ALA A 179 0.49 0.80 -2.73
C ALA A 179 1.29 -0.47 -3.10
N ALA A 180 1.31 -1.47 -2.21
CA ALA A 180 1.95 -2.76 -2.48
C ALA A 180 1.23 -3.51 -3.61
N ALA A 181 -0.10 -3.58 -3.58
CA ALA A 181 -0.90 -4.23 -4.62
C ALA A 181 -0.69 -3.56 -5.99
N ALA A 182 -0.66 -2.22 -6.04
CA ALA A 182 -0.37 -1.49 -7.26
C ALA A 182 1.03 -1.78 -7.81
N GLY A 183 2.07 -1.73 -6.96
CA GLY A 183 3.45 -2.02 -7.36
C GLY A 183 3.64 -3.46 -7.83
N ILE A 184 3.15 -4.44 -7.06
CA ILE A 184 3.22 -5.87 -7.40
C ILE A 184 2.43 -6.16 -8.67
N GLY A 185 1.23 -5.58 -8.82
CA GLY A 185 0.40 -5.73 -10.01
C GLY A 185 1.10 -5.25 -11.28
N ILE A 186 1.77 -4.09 -11.24
CA ILE A 186 2.55 -3.57 -12.37
C ILE A 186 3.76 -4.46 -12.66
N HIS A 187 4.49 -4.92 -11.65
CA HIS A 187 5.61 -5.84 -11.84
C HIS A 187 5.15 -7.17 -12.47
N TRP A 188 4.00 -7.69 -12.04
CA TRP A 188 3.42 -8.91 -12.61
C TRP A 188 2.99 -8.71 -14.07
N MET A 189 2.25 -7.63 -14.38
CA MET A 189 1.82 -7.32 -15.75
C MET A 189 3.01 -7.12 -16.70
N ARG A 190 4.13 -6.59 -16.21
CA ARG A 190 5.35 -6.37 -17.00
C ARG A 190 6.28 -7.59 -17.05
N GLY A 191 5.89 -8.71 -16.42
CA GLY A 191 6.64 -9.96 -16.41
C GLY A 191 7.96 -9.90 -15.61
N SER A 192 8.04 -8.97 -14.65
CA SER A 192 9.15 -8.90 -13.70
C SER A 192 9.03 -9.95 -12.58
N LEU A 193 7.82 -10.49 -12.40
CA LEU A 193 7.50 -11.59 -11.51
C LEU A 193 7.00 -12.74 -12.36
N ASP A 194 7.74 -13.86 -12.41
CA ASP A 194 7.34 -15.06 -13.11
C ASP A 194 7.23 -16.23 -12.12
N PHE A 195 6.00 -16.64 -11.85
CA PHE A 195 5.69 -17.73 -10.92
C PHE A 195 5.58 -19.10 -11.61
N ARG A 196 5.75 -19.15 -12.96
CA ARG A 196 5.62 -20.39 -13.74
C ARG A 196 6.88 -21.24 -13.73
N GLU A 197 8.04 -20.62 -13.50
CA GLU A 197 9.29 -21.34 -13.35
C GLU A 197 9.51 -21.74 -11.89
N SER A 198 10.00 -22.93 -11.66
CA SER A 198 10.41 -23.41 -10.33
C SER A 198 11.94 -23.45 -10.28
N PRO A 199 12.59 -22.61 -9.46
CA PRO A 199 12.08 -21.60 -8.53
C PRO A 199 11.55 -20.33 -9.23
N PRO A 200 10.59 -19.59 -8.61
CA PRO A 200 10.02 -18.38 -9.19
C PRO A 200 11.09 -17.32 -9.43
N ARG A 201 11.12 -16.75 -10.64
CA ARG A 201 12.09 -15.70 -10.99
C ARG A 201 11.56 -14.33 -10.60
N ILE A 202 12.22 -13.71 -9.64
CA ILE A 202 11.97 -12.33 -9.21
C ILE A 202 13.14 -11.47 -9.66
N THR A 203 12.88 -10.36 -10.35
CA THR A 203 13.96 -9.44 -10.70
C THR A 203 14.52 -8.76 -9.46
N PRO A 204 15.84 -8.44 -9.42
CA PRO A 204 16.44 -7.73 -8.29
C PRO A 204 15.72 -6.42 -7.96
N THR A 205 15.28 -5.69 -8.98
CA THR A 205 14.54 -4.43 -8.82
C THR A 205 13.16 -4.63 -8.18
N ALA A 206 12.41 -5.67 -8.60
CA ALA A 206 11.13 -6.01 -7.98
C ALA A 206 11.33 -6.48 -6.53
N ALA A 207 12.38 -7.28 -6.27
CA ALA A 207 12.74 -7.73 -4.94
C ALA A 207 13.07 -6.53 -4.02
N ALA A 208 13.82 -5.55 -4.52
CA ALA A 208 14.15 -4.33 -3.77
C ALA A 208 12.88 -3.54 -3.39
N GLN A 209 11.96 -3.31 -4.33
CA GLN A 209 10.70 -2.61 -4.03
C GLN A 209 9.85 -3.37 -3.01
N ILE A 210 9.70 -4.69 -3.18
CA ILE A 210 8.95 -5.55 -2.25
C ILE A 210 9.60 -5.51 -0.85
N SER A 211 10.93 -5.56 -0.77
CA SER A 211 11.66 -5.50 0.50
C SER A 211 11.46 -4.16 1.23
N VAL A 212 11.43 -3.04 0.48
CA VAL A 212 11.14 -1.71 1.06
C VAL A 212 9.72 -1.66 1.61
N LEU A 213 8.72 -2.10 0.83
CA LEU A 213 7.32 -2.11 1.27
C LEU A 213 7.12 -3.04 2.48
N LEU A 214 7.75 -4.20 2.49
CA LEU A 214 7.72 -5.12 3.61
C LEU A 214 8.43 -4.54 4.85
N GLY A 215 9.53 -3.81 4.65
CA GLY A 215 10.21 -3.08 5.73
C GLY A 215 9.33 -1.99 6.36
N ILE A 216 8.56 -1.26 5.53
CA ILE A 216 7.57 -0.28 6.00
C ILE A 216 6.42 -0.99 6.74
N PHE A 217 5.97 -2.14 6.26
CA PHE A 217 4.96 -2.97 6.93
C PHE A 217 5.42 -3.40 8.33
N PHE A 218 6.65 -3.87 8.50
CA PHE A 218 7.16 -4.22 9.83
C PHE A 218 7.28 -3.01 10.77
N LEU A 219 7.61 -1.83 10.25
CA LEU A 219 7.61 -0.61 11.05
C LEU A 219 6.19 -0.24 11.50
N GLN A 220 5.22 -0.35 10.61
CA GLN A 220 3.81 -0.15 10.93
C GLN A 220 3.33 -1.19 11.97
N ARG A 221 3.77 -2.45 11.87
CA ARG A 221 3.43 -3.48 12.87
C ARG A 221 4.05 -3.17 14.23
N ALA A 222 5.28 -2.67 14.28
CA ALA A 222 5.89 -2.21 15.53
C ALA A 222 5.06 -1.08 16.18
N PHE A 223 4.63 -0.09 15.38
CA PHE A 223 3.76 0.98 15.87
C PHE A 223 2.39 0.45 16.34
N SER A 224 1.81 -0.52 15.62
CA SER A 224 0.56 -1.18 16.00
C SER A 224 0.67 -1.88 17.35
N TYR A 225 1.74 -2.66 17.59
CA TYR A 225 1.97 -3.32 18.87
C TYR A 225 2.24 -2.32 20.00
N TYR A 226 2.90 -1.19 19.70
CA TYR A 226 3.09 -0.12 20.67
C TYR A 226 1.74 0.47 21.10
N LEU A 227 0.81 0.76 20.18
CA LEU A 227 -0.52 1.27 20.51
C LEU A 227 -1.38 0.22 21.24
N SER A 228 -1.29 -1.06 20.86
CA SER A 228 -2.07 -2.14 21.48
C SER A 228 -1.82 -2.28 22.99
N ARG A 229 -0.71 -1.74 23.51
CA ARG A 229 -0.44 -1.70 24.95
C ARG A 229 -1.49 -0.88 25.71
N TYR A 230 -1.95 0.21 25.12
CA TYR A 230 -2.98 1.06 25.74
C TYR A 230 -4.35 0.36 25.74
N GLY A 231 -4.61 -0.50 24.75
CA GLY A 231 -5.80 -1.34 24.67
C GLY A 231 -5.97 -2.30 25.85
N LEU A 232 -4.88 -2.68 26.54
CA LEU A 232 -4.93 -3.56 27.72
C LEU A 232 -5.75 -2.96 28.87
N LEU A 233 -5.88 -1.63 28.94
CA LEU A 233 -6.70 -0.94 29.94
C LEU A 233 -8.20 -1.16 29.75
N PHE A 234 -8.63 -1.48 28.53
CA PHE A 234 -10.03 -1.70 28.19
C PHE A 234 -10.46 -3.16 28.34
N HIS A 235 -9.58 -4.06 28.81
CA HIS A 235 -9.94 -5.43 29.07
C HIS A 235 -10.99 -5.52 30.19
N THR A 236 -12.01 -6.34 29.99
CA THR A 236 -13.06 -6.60 30.97
C THR A 236 -13.01 -8.04 31.43
N ASN A 237 -13.21 -8.26 32.74
CA ASN A 237 -13.40 -9.58 33.34
C ASN A 237 -14.88 -9.87 33.60
N GLY A 238 -15.80 -9.10 33.04
CA GLY A 238 -17.23 -9.18 33.28
C GLY A 238 -17.68 -8.43 34.54
N VAL A 239 -16.79 -8.14 35.48
CA VAL A 239 -17.10 -7.41 36.72
C VAL A 239 -16.36 -6.07 36.80
N VAL A 240 -15.10 -6.04 36.38
CA VAL A 240 -14.25 -4.84 36.47
C VAL A 240 -13.52 -4.60 35.12
N TYR A 241 -13.48 -3.35 34.72
CA TYR A 241 -12.62 -2.89 33.60
C TYR A 241 -11.23 -2.58 34.11
N GLY A 242 -10.19 -2.93 33.33
CA GLY A 242 -8.82 -2.57 33.61
C GLY A 242 -7.82 -3.68 33.30
N MET A 243 -6.55 -3.33 33.48
CA MET A 243 -5.43 -4.22 33.25
C MET A 243 -5.38 -5.32 34.31
N ARG A 244 -5.39 -6.58 33.89
CA ARG A 244 -5.24 -7.76 34.76
C ARG A 244 -3.78 -7.98 35.09
N TYR A 245 -3.52 -8.77 36.12
CA TYR A 245 -2.18 -9.21 36.49
C TYR A 245 -1.47 -9.91 35.32
N VAL A 246 -2.18 -10.75 34.58
CA VAL A 246 -1.66 -11.42 33.36
C VAL A 246 -1.31 -10.42 32.27
N ASP A 247 -2.10 -9.36 32.12
CA ASP A 247 -1.84 -8.32 31.10
C ASP A 247 -0.56 -7.55 31.44
N HIS A 248 -0.30 -7.30 32.72
CA HIS A 248 0.91 -6.61 33.18
C HIS A 248 2.16 -7.49 33.08
N VAL A 249 2.09 -8.77 33.48
CA VAL A 249 3.24 -9.67 33.60
C VAL A 249 3.58 -10.35 32.26
N LEU A 250 2.58 -10.67 31.44
CA LEU A 250 2.76 -11.46 30.22
C LEU A 250 2.53 -10.64 28.94
N TRP A 251 1.39 -9.95 28.82
CA TRP A 251 1.02 -9.26 27.59
C TRP A 251 1.85 -7.99 27.35
N GLN A 252 2.09 -7.18 28.36
CA GLN A 252 2.85 -5.93 28.21
C GLN A 252 4.31 -6.19 27.81
N PRO A 253 5.10 -7.08 28.44
CA PRO A 253 6.43 -7.42 27.96
C PRO A 253 6.40 -8.16 26.61
N GLY A 254 5.39 -9.00 26.37
CA GLY A 254 5.20 -9.67 25.07
C GLY A 254 5.01 -8.69 23.92
N LEU A 255 4.22 -7.64 24.10
CA LEU A 255 4.06 -6.58 23.09
C LEU A 255 5.36 -5.81 22.84
N TRP A 256 6.17 -5.52 23.87
CA TRP A 256 7.48 -4.94 23.69
C TRP A 256 8.45 -5.83 22.91
N LEU A 257 8.39 -7.14 23.16
CA LEU A 257 9.17 -8.11 22.38
C LEU A 257 8.73 -8.13 20.92
N LEU A 258 7.43 -8.05 20.63
CA LEU A 258 6.91 -7.96 19.27
C LEU A 258 7.32 -6.65 18.57
N VAL A 259 7.35 -5.53 19.29
CA VAL A 259 7.90 -4.26 18.77
C VAL A 259 9.37 -4.44 18.37
N ALA A 260 10.19 -4.97 19.29
CA ALA A 260 11.61 -5.18 19.04
C ALA A 260 11.84 -6.14 17.86
N LEU A 261 11.12 -7.26 17.81
CA LEU A 261 11.22 -8.23 16.72
C LEU A 261 10.83 -7.63 15.36
N SER A 262 9.81 -6.79 15.33
CA SER A 262 9.38 -6.09 14.10
C SER A 262 10.45 -5.11 13.59
N ILE A 263 11.12 -4.40 14.50
CA ILE A 263 12.24 -3.49 14.14
C ILE A 263 13.44 -4.28 13.63
N VAL A 264 13.78 -5.40 14.27
CA VAL A 264 14.88 -6.29 13.84
C VAL A 264 14.58 -6.90 12.46
N ALA A 265 13.36 -7.36 12.24
CA ALA A 265 12.94 -7.90 10.94
C ALA A 265 13.09 -6.87 9.82
N ARG A 266 12.71 -5.60 10.06
CA ARG A 266 12.97 -4.50 9.13
C ARG A 266 14.45 -4.32 8.85
N GLY A 267 15.30 -4.30 9.89
CA GLY A 267 16.76 -4.17 9.76
C GLY A 267 17.35 -5.27 8.90
N PHE A 268 16.92 -6.51 9.12
CA PHE A 268 17.33 -7.67 8.32
C PHE A 268 16.96 -7.56 6.84
N LEU A 269 15.74 -7.07 6.52
CA LEU A 269 15.31 -6.82 5.15
C LEU A 269 16.16 -5.76 4.44
N ILE A 270 16.57 -4.70 5.13
CA ILE A 270 17.47 -3.68 4.57
C ILE A 270 18.82 -4.29 4.21
N ILE A 271 19.37 -5.13 5.09
CA ILE A 271 20.65 -5.81 4.87
C ILE A 271 20.56 -6.77 3.67
N ILE A 272 19.45 -7.53 3.55
CA ILE A 272 19.23 -8.39 2.39
C ILE A 272 19.18 -7.57 1.11
N CYS A 273 18.42 -6.46 1.10
CA CYS A 273 18.30 -5.59 -0.07
C CYS A 273 19.67 -5.02 -0.48
N SER A 274 20.47 -4.53 0.48
CA SER A 274 21.81 -3.99 0.21
C SER A 274 22.80 -5.05 -0.32
N ASN A 275 22.64 -6.30 0.09
CA ASN A 275 23.46 -7.41 -0.41
C ASN A 275 23.04 -7.88 -1.81
N VAL A 276 21.78 -7.70 -2.20
CA VAL A 276 21.30 -7.95 -3.56
C VAL A 276 21.89 -6.95 -4.55
N ASP A 277 21.97 -5.68 -4.15
CA ASP A 277 22.56 -4.61 -4.98
C ASP A 277 24.10 -4.67 -5.02
N ASN A 278 24.73 -5.16 -3.95
CA ASN A 278 26.18 -5.34 -3.82
C ASN A 278 26.52 -6.79 -3.39
N PRO A 279 26.50 -7.76 -4.31
CA PRO A 279 26.84 -9.14 -3.94
C PRO A 279 28.27 -9.19 -3.39
N PRO A 280 28.50 -9.93 -2.29
CA PRO A 280 29.82 -10.05 -1.67
C PRO A 280 30.88 -10.49 -2.67
N ALA A 281 32.09 -9.99 -2.52
CA ALA A 281 33.20 -10.19 -3.47
C ALA A 281 33.36 -11.67 -3.91
N ALA A 282 33.13 -12.63 -3.02
CA ALA A 282 33.17 -14.06 -3.31
C ALA A 282 32.13 -14.51 -4.37
N VAL A 283 30.94 -13.88 -4.42
CA VAL A 283 29.90 -14.19 -5.41
C VAL A 283 30.24 -13.53 -6.74
N ARG A 284 30.81 -12.31 -6.71
CA ARG A 284 31.31 -11.63 -7.91
C ARG A 284 32.45 -12.41 -8.58
N VAL A 285 33.39 -12.92 -7.79
CA VAL A 285 34.53 -13.73 -8.31
C VAL A 285 34.01 -15.04 -8.92
N ARG A 286 33.00 -15.70 -8.32
CA ARG A 286 32.38 -16.89 -8.90
C ARG A 286 31.67 -16.60 -10.22
N ALA A 287 30.93 -15.50 -10.31
CA ALA A 287 30.23 -15.10 -11.52
C ALA A 287 31.20 -14.73 -12.64
N SER A 288 32.32 -14.05 -12.34
CA SER A 288 33.36 -13.74 -13.32
C SER A 288 34.13 -15.00 -13.76
N ALA A 289 34.40 -15.92 -12.83
CA ALA A 289 35.05 -17.19 -13.14
C ALA A 289 34.17 -18.11 -14.03
N SER A 290 32.87 -18.18 -13.77
CA SER A 290 31.94 -18.93 -14.60
C SER A 290 31.75 -18.31 -15.99
N ALA A 291 31.74 -16.98 -16.09
CA ALA A 291 31.71 -16.27 -17.36
C ALA A 291 32.98 -16.53 -18.18
N ALA A 292 34.17 -16.48 -17.56
CA ALA A 292 35.44 -16.76 -18.20
C ALA A 292 35.54 -18.24 -18.66
N LEU A 293 34.98 -19.19 -17.89
CA LEU A 293 34.91 -20.60 -18.29
C LEU A 293 33.93 -20.82 -19.47
N CYS A 294 32.83 -20.08 -19.52
CA CYS A 294 31.89 -20.15 -20.63
C CYS A 294 32.49 -19.57 -21.93
N GLU A 295 33.29 -18.52 -21.80
CA GLU A 295 34.02 -17.88 -22.93
C GLU A 295 35.16 -18.76 -23.42
N ALA A 296 35.86 -19.47 -22.52
CA ALA A 296 36.91 -20.41 -22.85
C ALA A 296 36.40 -21.74 -23.48
N SER A 297 35.11 -22.10 -23.17
CA SER A 297 34.49 -23.33 -23.73
C SER A 297 33.77 -23.10 -25.06
N SER A 298 33.66 -21.86 -25.54
CA SER A 298 33.14 -21.55 -26.87
C SER A 298 34.21 -21.87 -27.92
N PRO A 299 34.06 -22.93 -28.76
CA PRO A 299 35.02 -23.20 -29.81
C PRO A 299 35.04 -22.01 -30.77
N ARG A 300 36.23 -21.45 -31.02
CA ARG A 300 36.44 -20.46 -32.07
C ARG A 300 36.12 -21.13 -33.42
N MET A 301 34.90 -20.93 -33.89
CA MET A 301 34.46 -21.37 -35.25
C MET A 301 35.12 -20.62 -36.38
N ASN A 302 36.25 -19.96 -36.16
CA ASN A 302 36.89 -19.11 -37.17
C ASN A 302 38.15 -19.75 -37.81
N GLU A 303 38.45 -21.04 -37.52
CA GLU A 303 39.64 -21.70 -38.11
C GLU A 303 39.32 -22.99 -38.90
N MET A 304 38.07 -23.19 -39.36
CA MET A 304 37.87 -24.16 -40.45
C MET A 304 37.69 -23.43 -41.76
N GLY A 305 38.85 -23.07 -42.36
CA GLY A 305 38.95 -22.64 -43.75
C GLY A 305 38.46 -23.78 -44.67
N PHE A 306 37.39 -23.48 -45.40
CA PHE A 306 37.08 -24.22 -46.62
C PHE A 306 37.81 -23.54 -47.76
N THR A 307 38.86 -24.22 -48.27
CA THR A 307 39.33 -24.05 -49.65
C THR A 307 38.45 -24.84 -50.60
#